data_159b2853b0baafdfb9c958acf860916b
#
_entry.id   159b2853b0baafdfb9c958acf860916b
#
_cell.length_a   1.000
_cell.length_b   1.000
_cell.length_c   1.000
_cell.angle_alpha   90.00
_cell.angle_beta   90.00
_cell.angle_gamma   90.00
#
_symmetry.space_group_name_H-M   'P 1'
#
loop_
_entity.id
_entity.type
_entity.pdbx_description
1 polymer ?
#
loop_
_entity_poly.entity_id
_entity_poly.type
_entity_poly.pdbx_seq_one_letter_code
_entity_poly.pdbx_strand_id
1 'polypeptide(L)'
;MVDEKFINEDYLKEVDKKVKMIPLTFDVVFKGVFERNTDILKRFLISTLKLELDVDKTKIEISNNELLKENVKEYKKTIDILVILNDTIFIDIEINRSNFENVKKRNFLYCDKLYTMLLEMGNKTSKLKDIYLYQLNLNAMDSSITFGEDRIVSYSEVTKSIYVKNKITVLKYLEFYRNIYYTDIEKLSDDEIWLVALTSRNFVELNEILSHILNHNDRSKIVKEAIRMSKLKFNLHEWEKEKMDELVREETKRIEREEGFNAGVEQNTIEVIKNMLENNAELEFISKVTGKTIEEIEKIQNNL
;
A
#
# COMPACT_ATOMS: atom_id res chain seq x y z
N MET A 1 24.65 1.54 -26.95
CA MET A 1 23.54 2.12 -27.73
C MET A 1 22.64 0.98 -28.13
N VAL A 2 21.46 0.88 -27.57
CA VAL A 2 20.42 -0.10 -28.00
C VAL A 2 19.78 0.58 -29.21
N ASP A 3 20.02 -0.01 -30.40
CA ASP A 3 19.39 0.41 -31.64
C ASP A 3 17.91 0.72 -31.42
N GLU A 4 17.41 1.79 -32.03
CA GLU A 4 15.99 2.17 -32.12
C GLU A 4 15.16 1.16 -32.94
N LYS A 5 15.46 -0.14 -32.82
CA LYS A 5 14.66 -1.17 -33.44
C LYS A 5 13.27 -1.12 -32.86
N PHE A 6 12.30 -0.89 -33.75
CA PHE A 6 10.88 -0.98 -33.46
C PHE A 6 10.61 -2.18 -32.55
N ILE A 7 10.05 -1.94 -31.40
CA ILE A 7 9.53 -3.00 -30.54
C ILE A 7 8.34 -3.60 -31.27
N ASN A 8 8.57 -4.72 -31.94
CA ASN A 8 7.54 -5.54 -32.53
C ASN A 8 7.40 -6.86 -31.74
N GLU A 9 6.33 -7.57 -31.99
CA GLU A 9 6.01 -8.81 -31.28
C GLU A 9 7.11 -9.89 -31.43
N ASP A 10 7.68 -10.03 -32.62
CA ASP A 10 8.75 -11.02 -32.86
C ASP A 10 10.02 -10.72 -32.07
N TYR A 11 10.40 -9.44 -31.98
CA TYR A 11 11.49 -9.00 -31.10
C TYR A 11 11.20 -9.33 -29.63
N LEU A 12 9.98 -9.05 -29.16
CA LEU A 12 9.60 -9.32 -27.77
C LEU A 12 9.57 -10.81 -27.47
N LYS A 13 9.08 -11.67 -28.36
CA LYS A 13 9.17 -13.13 -28.24
C LYS A 13 10.61 -13.63 -28.09
N GLU A 14 11.54 -13.03 -28.81
CA GLU A 14 12.97 -13.37 -28.69
C GLU A 14 13.57 -12.87 -27.36
N VAL A 15 13.12 -11.73 -26.88
CA VAL A 15 13.54 -11.22 -25.57
C VAL A 15 12.99 -12.11 -24.45
N ASP A 16 11.72 -12.48 -24.49
CA ASP A 16 11.08 -13.35 -23.48
C ASP A 16 11.73 -14.73 -23.35
N LYS A 17 12.33 -15.25 -24.43
CA LYS A 17 13.13 -16.48 -24.37
C LYS A 17 14.44 -16.31 -23.57
N LYS A 18 14.98 -15.11 -23.50
CA LYS A 18 16.32 -14.82 -22.93
C LYS A 18 16.29 -14.12 -21.60
N VAL A 19 15.24 -13.34 -21.34
CA VAL A 19 15.11 -12.48 -20.16
C VAL A 19 13.75 -12.73 -19.54
N LYS A 20 13.75 -13.28 -18.33
CA LYS A 20 12.52 -13.41 -17.55
C LYS A 20 12.09 -12.03 -17.08
N MET A 21 10.88 -11.61 -17.44
CA MET A 21 10.33 -10.34 -16.99
C MET A 21 10.14 -10.35 -15.48
N ILE A 22 10.57 -9.26 -14.85
CA ILE A 22 10.21 -8.94 -13.47
C ILE A 22 8.95 -8.09 -13.51
N PRO A 23 7.85 -8.51 -12.85
CA PRO A 23 6.60 -7.77 -12.87
C PRO A 23 6.73 -6.33 -12.40
N LEU A 24 5.94 -5.42 -12.97
CA LEU A 24 5.90 -4.02 -12.57
C LEU A 24 5.37 -3.81 -11.14
N THR A 25 4.82 -4.86 -10.53
CA THR A 25 4.39 -4.86 -9.12
C THR A 25 5.55 -4.98 -8.11
N PHE A 26 6.81 -5.04 -8.58
CA PHE A 26 7.96 -4.85 -7.71
C PHE A 26 8.26 -3.35 -7.62
N ASP A 27 8.28 -2.79 -6.43
CA ASP A 27 8.50 -1.37 -6.17
C ASP A 27 9.76 -0.82 -6.88
N VAL A 28 10.88 -1.55 -6.83
CA VAL A 28 12.12 -1.17 -7.53
C VAL A 28 11.94 -1.13 -9.06
N VAL A 29 11.12 -2.04 -9.62
CA VAL A 29 10.85 -2.07 -11.05
C VAL A 29 9.85 -0.98 -11.44
N PHE A 30 8.77 -0.84 -10.68
CA PHE A 30 7.80 0.23 -10.87
C PHE A 30 8.49 1.59 -10.85
N LYS A 31 9.28 1.85 -9.81
CA LYS A 31 10.07 3.07 -9.66
C LYS A 31 11.01 3.28 -10.85
N GLY A 32 11.80 2.26 -11.19
CA GLY A 32 12.76 2.35 -12.30
C GLY A 32 12.15 2.58 -13.68
N VAL A 33 10.90 2.10 -13.89
CA VAL A 33 10.14 2.31 -15.13
C VAL A 33 9.51 3.71 -15.15
N PHE A 34 8.84 4.10 -14.08
CA PHE A 34 8.01 5.31 -14.08
C PHE A 34 8.79 6.59 -13.74
N GLU A 35 9.87 6.54 -12.98
CA GLU A 35 10.74 7.72 -12.76
C GLU A 35 11.35 8.25 -14.06
N ARG A 36 11.59 7.37 -15.03
CA ARG A 36 12.10 7.77 -16.36
C ARG A 36 11.01 8.13 -17.35
N ASN A 37 9.76 7.89 -17.00
CA ASN A 37 8.59 8.11 -17.84
C ASN A 37 7.51 8.88 -17.06
N THR A 38 7.89 10.03 -16.50
CA THR A 38 7.02 10.83 -15.59
C THR A 38 5.70 11.25 -16.24
N ASP A 39 5.70 11.55 -17.55
CA ASP A 39 4.46 11.88 -18.26
C ASP A 39 3.50 10.68 -18.36
N ILE A 40 4.05 9.47 -18.46
CA ILE A 40 3.24 8.24 -18.45
C ILE A 40 2.75 7.95 -17.04
N LEU A 41 3.59 8.13 -16.00
CA LEU A 41 3.19 8.05 -14.60
C LEU A 41 2.04 9.02 -14.29
N LYS A 42 2.15 10.26 -14.77
CA LYS A 42 1.10 11.27 -14.61
C LYS A 42 -0.23 10.81 -15.21
N ARG A 43 -0.23 10.29 -16.43
CA ARG A 43 -1.43 9.73 -17.07
C ARG A 43 -2.00 8.56 -16.28
N PHE A 44 -1.14 7.64 -15.86
CA PHE A 44 -1.52 6.52 -15.01
C PHE A 44 -2.25 6.98 -13.73
N LEU A 45 -1.68 7.93 -13.00
CA LEU A 45 -2.25 8.42 -11.76
C LEU A 45 -3.56 9.19 -11.96
N ILE A 46 -3.61 10.08 -12.95
CA ILE A 46 -4.83 10.86 -13.25
C ILE A 46 -5.96 9.91 -13.62
N SER A 47 -5.69 8.92 -14.48
CA SER A 47 -6.67 7.93 -14.91
C SER A 47 -7.13 7.05 -13.75
N THR A 48 -6.21 6.32 -13.12
CA THR A 48 -6.57 5.28 -12.13
C THR A 48 -7.12 5.83 -10.82
N LEU A 49 -6.79 7.07 -10.44
CA LEU A 49 -7.38 7.78 -9.31
C LEU A 49 -8.62 8.60 -9.69
N LYS A 50 -8.95 8.66 -10.99
CA LYS A 50 -10.09 9.39 -11.55
C LYS A 50 -10.05 10.88 -11.15
N LEU A 51 -8.85 11.50 -11.29
CA LEU A 51 -8.65 12.90 -10.96
C LEU A 51 -9.20 13.78 -12.09
N GLU A 52 -9.95 14.81 -11.73
CA GLU A 52 -10.47 15.81 -12.68
C GLU A 52 -9.36 16.82 -13.08
N LEU A 53 -8.31 16.33 -13.75
CA LEU A 53 -7.15 17.09 -14.17
C LEU A 53 -6.90 16.93 -15.67
N ASP A 54 -6.52 18.03 -16.31
CA ASP A 54 -6.02 18.03 -17.68
C ASP A 54 -4.58 17.50 -17.69
N VAL A 55 -4.36 16.36 -18.34
CA VAL A 55 -3.06 15.68 -18.38
C VAL A 55 -1.96 16.58 -18.90
N ASP A 56 -2.23 17.36 -19.97
CA ASP A 56 -1.21 18.17 -20.65
C ASP A 56 -0.83 19.40 -19.82
N LYS A 57 -1.76 19.94 -19.06
CA LYS A 57 -1.55 21.13 -18.21
C LYS A 57 -1.06 20.77 -16.79
N THR A 58 -1.14 19.52 -16.40
CA THR A 58 -0.76 19.07 -15.05
C THR A 58 0.77 18.93 -14.96
N LYS A 59 1.36 19.59 -13.97
CA LYS A 59 2.75 19.39 -13.58
C LYS A 59 2.87 18.15 -12.72
N ILE A 60 3.96 17.42 -12.87
CA ILE A 60 4.31 16.28 -12.04
C ILE A 60 5.72 16.46 -11.48
N GLU A 61 5.87 16.18 -10.20
CA GLU A 61 7.15 16.06 -9.51
C GLU A 61 7.18 14.75 -8.73
N ILE A 62 8.28 14.02 -8.81
CA ILE A 62 8.55 12.86 -7.95
C ILE A 62 9.48 13.34 -6.84
N SER A 63 9.00 13.32 -5.61
CA SER A 63 9.80 13.74 -4.47
C SER A 63 10.84 12.68 -4.12
N ASN A 64 12.10 13.09 -4.00
CA ASN A 64 13.15 12.21 -3.49
C ASN A 64 12.93 11.95 -2.00
N ASN A 65 12.75 10.70 -1.63
CA ASN A 65 12.54 10.25 -0.24
C ASN A 65 13.68 10.61 0.73
N GLU A 66 14.78 11.19 0.26
CA GLU A 66 15.89 11.62 1.10
C GLU A 66 15.55 12.77 2.03
N LEU A 67 14.64 13.66 1.63
CA LEU A 67 14.12 14.74 2.48
C LEU A 67 13.37 14.22 3.72
N LEU A 68 12.91 12.97 3.68
CA LEU A 68 12.18 12.32 4.77
C LEU A 68 13.12 11.63 5.78
N LYS A 69 14.39 11.44 5.45
CA LYS A 69 15.35 10.66 6.27
C LYS A 69 15.96 11.45 7.44
N GLU A 70 16.04 12.77 7.37
CA GLU A 70 16.79 13.55 8.37
C GLU A 70 16.12 13.64 9.75
N ASN A 71 14.81 13.42 9.84
CA ASN A 71 14.07 13.61 11.11
C ASN A 71 13.57 12.33 11.79
N VAL A 72 13.90 11.12 11.30
CA VAL A 72 13.36 9.89 11.87
C VAL A 72 14.43 8.83 12.07
N LYS A 73 15.14 8.93 13.20
CA LYS A 73 16.12 7.91 13.63
C LYS A 73 15.51 6.55 14.01
N GLU A 74 14.18 6.42 14.06
CA GLU A 74 13.54 5.22 14.63
C GLU A 74 12.75 4.34 13.63
N TYR A 75 12.47 4.80 12.41
CA TYR A 75 11.78 3.96 11.42
C TYR A 75 12.46 4.08 10.05
N LYS A 76 13.30 3.11 9.74
CA LYS A 76 13.96 2.91 8.43
C LYS A 76 12.98 2.47 7.34
N LYS A 77 11.80 3.09 7.19
CA LYS A 77 10.86 2.76 6.12
C LYS A 77 10.65 3.95 5.22
N THR A 78 11.09 3.77 4.00
CA THR A 78 10.90 4.70 2.89
C THR A 78 9.48 4.55 2.36
N ILE A 79 8.77 5.66 2.17
CA ILE A 79 7.63 5.78 1.25
C ILE A 79 8.09 5.24 -0.10
N ASP A 80 7.30 4.36 -0.73
CA ASP A 80 7.73 3.75 -1.98
C ASP A 80 7.89 4.81 -3.07
N ILE A 81 6.88 5.63 -3.34
CA ILE A 81 6.98 6.75 -4.29
C ILE A 81 6.03 7.88 -3.87
N LEU A 82 6.58 9.06 -3.61
CA LEU A 82 5.78 10.27 -3.41
C LEU A 82 5.72 11.10 -4.68
N VAL A 83 4.53 11.30 -5.21
CA VAL A 83 4.26 12.12 -6.38
C VAL A 83 3.48 13.37 -5.98
N ILE A 84 3.85 14.51 -6.54
CA ILE A 84 3.19 15.79 -6.33
C ILE A 84 2.64 16.26 -7.68
N LEU A 85 1.33 16.54 -7.75
CA LEU A 85 0.68 17.12 -8.92
C LEU A 85 0.26 18.56 -8.63
N ASN A 86 0.63 19.47 -9.52
CA ASN A 86 0.29 20.90 -9.47
C ASN A 86 0.61 21.56 -8.11
N ASP A 87 1.66 21.12 -7.43
CA ASP A 87 2.09 21.61 -6.10
C ASP A 87 1.02 21.52 -4.99
N THR A 88 -0.09 20.80 -5.23
CA THR A 88 -1.24 20.77 -4.29
C THR A 88 -1.84 19.40 -4.04
N ILE A 89 -1.61 18.42 -4.90
CA ILE A 89 -2.09 17.05 -4.75
C ILE A 89 -0.89 16.17 -4.46
N PHE A 90 -0.91 15.48 -3.33
CA PHE A 90 0.16 14.60 -2.88
C PHE A 90 -0.32 13.16 -2.97
N ILE A 91 0.43 12.30 -3.65
CA ILE A 91 0.08 10.91 -3.87
C ILE A 91 1.23 10.04 -3.37
N ASP A 92 0.98 9.31 -2.30
CA ASP A 92 1.88 8.28 -1.80
C ASP A 92 1.46 6.94 -2.42
N ILE A 93 2.33 6.38 -3.26
CA ILE A 93 2.08 5.12 -3.96
C ILE A 93 2.76 3.99 -3.19
N GLU A 94 1.97 3.03 -2.73
CA GLU A 94 2.43 1.85 -2.01
C GLU A 94 2.06 0.58 -2.79
N ILE A 95 3.05 -0.29 -3.06
CA ILE A 95 2.84 -1.55 -3.77
C ILE A 95 2.91 -2.71 -2.77
N ASN A 96 1.76 -3.34 -2.53
CA ASN A 96 1.64 -4.41 -1.55
C ASN A 96 1.53 -5.77 -2.26
N ARG A 97 2.54 -6.63 -2.06
CA ARG A 97 2.56 -7.99 -2.60
C ARG A 97 2.13 -9.06 -1.60
N SER A 98 1.99 -8.68 -0.34
CA SER A 98 1.60 -9.55 0.76
C SER A 98 0.35 -9.02 1.48
N ASN A 99 -0.42 -9.91 2.08
CA ASN A 99 -1.72 -9.63 2.68
C ASN A 99 -1.65 -9.50 4.22
N PHE A 100 -0.52 -9.09 4.79
CA PHE A 100 -0.41 -8.95 6.23
C PHE A 100 -1.28 -7.80 6.75
N GLU A 101 -2.04 -8.04 7.81
CA GLU A 101 -2.91 -7.03 8.45
C GLU A 101 -2.14 -5.76 8.86
N ASN A 102 -0.88 -5.93 9.25
CA ASN A 102 0.00 -4.82 9.59
C ASN A 102 0.27 -3.86 8.44
N VAL A 103 0.19 -4.30 7.19
CA VAL A 103 0.35 -3.43 6.02
C VAL A 103 -0.70 -2.34 6.02
N LYS A 104 -1.95 -2.64 6.35
CA LYS A 104 -3.03 -1.63 6.44
C LYS A 104 -2.73 -0.57 7.50
N LYS A 105 -2.36 -1.02 8.72
CA LYS A 105 -2.06 -0.11 9.84
C LYS A 105 -0.83 0.75 9.54
N ARG A 106 0.22 0.14 8.98
CA ARG A 106 1.44 0.83 8.57
C ARG A 106 1.17 1.93 7.54
N ASN A 107 0.47 1.57 6.46
CA ASN A 107 0.19 2.50 5.37
C ASN A 107 -0.71 3.65 5.84
N PHE A 108 -1.64 3.38 6.75
CA PHE A 108 -2.44 4.44 7.38
C PHE A 108 -1.57 5.44 8.16
N LEU A 109 -0.62 4.95 8.96
CA LEU A 109 0.33 5.80 9.70
C LEU A 109 1.22 6.64 8.77
N TYR A 110 1.56 6.13 7.58
CA TYR A 110 2.32 6.91 6.60
C TYR A 110 1.53 8.09 6.06
N CYS A 111 0.27 7.90 5.74
CA CYS A 111 -0.60 8.97 5.29
C CYS A 111 -0.73 10.06 6.36
N ASP A 112 -0.85 9.69 7.65
CA ASP A 112 -0.88 10.66 8.77
C ASP A 112 0.42 11.41 8.91
N LYS A 113 1.55 10.72 8.78
CA LYS A 113 2.86 11.32 8.85
C LYS A 113 3.11 12.28 7.68
N LEU A 114 2.77 11.88 6.47
CA LEU A 114 2.85 12.75 5.29
C LEU A 114 2.01 14.01 5.50
N TYR A 115 0.79 13.88 6.00
CA TYR A 115 -0.09 15.01 6.29
C TYR A 115 0.53 15.97 7.30
N THR A 116 1.06 15.45 8.41
CA THR A 116 1.73 16.24 9.45
C THR A 116 2.96 16.96 8.89
N MET A 117 3.78 16.26 8.14
CA MET A 117 5.00 16.82 7.56
C MET A 117 4.71 17.94 6.57
N LEU A 118 3.68 17.81 5.74
CA LEU A 118 3.27 18.86 4.81
C LEU A 118 2.80 20.13 5.53
N LEU A 119 2.19 19.98 6.71
CA LEU A 119 1.84 21.11 7.56
C LEU A 119 3.06 21.78 8.18
N GLU A 120 4.03 21.00 8.67
CA GLU A 120 5.28 21.51 9.25
C GLU A 120 6.14 22.26 8.24
N MET A 121 6.14 21.84 6.96
CA MET A 121 6.81 22.54 5.87
C MET A 121 6.18 23.91 5.53
N GLY A 122 5.25 24.40 6.34
CA GLY A 122 4.62 25.70 6.18
C GLY A 122 3.52 25.75 5.13
N ASN A 123 3.09 24.61 4.62
CA ASN A 123 1.90 24.53 3.79
C ASN A 123 0.67 24.83 4.66
N LYS A 124 0.05 25.99 4.45
CA LYS A 124 -1.23 26.29 5.11
C LYS A 124 -2.24 25.21 4.68
N THR A 125 -3.00 24.68 5.64
CA THR A 125 -4.06 23.68 5.38
C THR A 125 -5.01 24.08 4.25
N SER A 126 -5.23 25.39 4.09
CA SER A 126 -6.05 25.94 3.01
C SER A 126 -5.46 25.80 1.60
N LYS A 127 -4.15 25.50 1.48
CA LYS A 127 -3.47 25.28 0.20
C LYS A 127 -3.36 23.80 -0.19
N LEU A 128 -3.47 22.88 0.78
CA LEU A 128 -3.48 21.46 0.51
C LEU A 128 -4.81 21.10 -0.15
N LYS A 129 -4.75 20.62 -1.39
CA LYS A 129 -5.93 20.22 -2.13
C LYS A 129 -6.35 18.81 -1.70
N ASP A 130 -5.55 17.82 -2.03
CA ASP A 130 -5.85 16.43 -1.69
C ASP A 130 -4.57 15.64 -1.38
N ILE A 131 -4.68 14.69 -0.47
CA ILE A 131 -3.63 13.73 -0.12
C ILE A 131 -4.20 12.34 -0.36
N TYR A 132 -3.58 11.61 -1.26
CA TYR A 132 -3.92 10.24 -1.60
C TYR A 132 -2.88 9.28 -1.05
N LEU A 133 -3.32 8.29 -0.28
CA LEU A 133 -2.58 7.06 -0.07
C LEU A 133 -3.08 6.05 -1.12
N TYR A 134 -2.29 5.81 -2.15
CA TYR A 134 -2.64 4.96 -3.27
C TYR A 134 -2.00 3.58 -3.11
N GLN A 135 -2.79 2.59 -2.76
CA GLN A 135 -2.34 1.23 -2.50
C GLN A 135 -2.66 0.31 -3.69
N LEU A 136 -1.61 -0.21 -4.30
CA LEU A 136 -1.69 -1.22 -5.35
C LEU A 136 -1.47 -2.61 -4.71
N ASN A 137 -2.55 -3.33 -4.46
CA ASN A 137 -2.52 -4.63 -3.79
C ASN A 137 -2.55 -5.75 -4.84
N LEU A 138 -1.52 -6.60 -4.88
CA LEU A 138 -1.46 -7.71 -5.84
C LEU A 138 -2.57 -8.70 -5.56
N ASN A 139 -2.75 -9.11 -4.30
CA ASN A 139 -3.77 -10.05 -3.88
C ASN A 139 -4.85 -9.35 -3.06
N ALA A 140 -6.08 -9.83 -3.15
CA ALA A 140 -7.11 -9.44 -2.20
C ALA A 140 -6.73 -9.92 -0.80
N MET A 141 -6.95 -9.08 0.22
CA MET A 141 -6.67 -9.46 1.62
C MET A 141 -7.68 -10.46 2.16
N ASP A 142 -8.82 -10.57 1.50
CA ASP A 142 -9.90 -11.48 1.83
C ASP A 142 -10.42 -12.11 0.53
N SER A 143 -10.55 -13.43 0.51
CA SER A 143 -11.10 -14.16 -0.64
C SER A 143 -12.56 -13.81 -0.94
N SER A 144 -13.25 -13.12 -0.03
CA SER A 144 -14.61 -12.60 -0.22
C SER A 144 -14.66 -11.29 -1.02
N ILE A 145 -13.51 -10.65 -1.33
CA ILE A 145 -13.50 -9.40 -2.08
C ILE A 145 -13.93 -9.65 -3.53
N THR A 146 -15.09 -9.10 -3.87
CA THR A 146 -15.72 -9.19 -5.20
C THR A 146 -15.64 -7.90 -6.00
N PHE A 147 -14.83 -6.94 -5.57
CA PHE A 147 -14.66 -5.63 -6.19
C PHE A 147 -13.18 -5.29 -6.40
N GLY A 148 -12.89 -4.49 -7.43
CA GLY A 148 -11.51 -4.10 -7.77
C GLY A 148 -10.99 -2.87 -7.04
N GLU A 149 -11.86 -2.02 -6.50
CA GLU A 149 -11.49 -0.77 -5.84
C GLU A 149 -12.25 -0.58 -4.53
N ASP A 150 -11.55 0.00 -3.55
CA ASP A 150 -12.16 0.53 -2.32
C ASP A 150 -11.59 1.92 -2.02
N ARG A 151 -12.42 2.79 -1.44
CA ARG A 151 -12.03 4.15 -1.01
C ARG A 151 -12.36 4.35 0.46
N ILE A 152 -11.33 4.61 1.24
CA ILE A 152 -11.47 4.86 2.68
C ILE A 152 -11.35 6.36 2.94
N VAL A 153 -12.35 6.91 3.60
CA VAL A 153 -12.44 8.33 3.98
C VAL A 153 -12.82 8.45 5.45
N SER A 154 -12.44 9.56 6.07
CA SER A 154 -12.88 9.87 7.44
C SER A 154 -14.36 10.26 7.44
N TYR A 155 -15.18 9.52 8.18
CA TYR A 155 -16.63 9.70 8.22
C TYR A 155 -17.13 10.01 9.63
N SER A 156 -18.09 10.94 9.74
CA SER A 156 -18.75 11.25 11.00
C SER A 156 -20.06 10.48 11.13
N GLU A 157 -20.15 9.62 12.13
CA GLU A 157 -21.38 8.85 12.41
C GLU A 157 -22.57 9.73 12.81
N VAL A 158 -22.30 10.86 13.45
CA VAL A 158 -23.35 11.79 13.94
C VAL A 158 -23.90 12.63 12.80
N THR A 159 -23.02 13.32 12.05
CA THR A 159 -23.46 14.21 10.97
C THR A 159 -23.75 13.48 9.66
N LYS A 160 -23.47 12.15 9.58
CA LYS A 160 -23.61 11.33 8.38
C LYS A 160 -22.90 11.91 7.17
N SER A 161 -21.73 12.52 7.37
CA SER A 161 -20.96 13.17 6.33
C SER A 161 -19.46 12.85 6.41
N ILE A 162 -18.73 13.05 5.30
CA ILE A 162 -17.27 12.94 5.28
C ILE A 162 -16.69 14.10 6.10
N TYR A 163 -15.95 13.76 7.16
CA TYR A 163 -15.36 14.73 8.08
C TYR A 163 -14.09 15.37 7.54
N VAL A 164 -13.19 14.57 6.95
CA VAL A 164 -11.95 15.07 6.32
C VAL A 164 -12.01 14.69 4.84
N LYS A 165 -12.18 15.69 3.97
CA LYS A 165 -12.39 15.47 2.53
C LYS A 165 -11.10 15.29 1.74
N ASN A 166 -10.00 15.87 2.23
CA ASN A 166 -8.73 15.95 1.53
C ASN A 166 -7.70 14.86 1.92
N LYS A 167 -8.15 13.83 2.63
CA LYS A 167 -7.34 12.66 2.99
C LYS A 167 -8.08 11.40 2.54
N ILE A 168 -7.57 10.79 1.49
CA ILE A 168 -8.24 9.69 0.80
C ILE A 168 -7.28 8.51 0.68
N THR A 169 -7.69 7.33 1.15
CA THR A 169 -6.99 6.08 0.85
C THR A 169 -7.73 5.37 -0.28
N VAL A 170 -7.02 5.07 -1.36
CA VAL A 170 -7.54 4.31 -2.50
C VAL A 170 -6.82 2.98 -2.58
N LEU A 171 -7.57 1.89 -2.50
CA LEU A 171 -7.06 0.53 -2.64
C LEU A 171 -7.48 -0.05 -3.98
N LYS A 172 -6.52 -0.59 -4.73
CA LYS A 172 -6.76 -1.32 -5.96
C LYS A 172 -6.34 -2.78 -5.78
N TYR A 173 -7.20 -3.70 -6.18
CA TYR A 173 -6.97 -5.15 -6.09
C TYR A 173 -6.67 -5.70 -7.49
N LEU A 174 -5.38 -5.82 -7.81
CA LEU A 174 -4.89 -6.03 -9.18
C LEU A 174 -5.35 -7.37 -9.78
N GLU A 175 -5.43 -8.43 -8.98
CA GLU A 175 -5.91 -9.74 -9.45
C GLU A 175 -7.38 -9.73 -9.89
N PHE A 176 -8.21 -8.88 -9.30
CA PHE A 176 -9.60 -8.71 -9.71
C PHE A 176 -9.68 -8.25 -11.17
N TYR A 177 -8.95 -7.19 -11.53
CA TYR A 177 -8.93 -6.66 -12.90
C TYR A 177 -8.28 -7.64 -13.87
N ARG A 178 -7.22 -8.31 -13.45
CA ARG A 178 -6.56 -9.35 -14.25
C ARG A 178 -7.51 -10.47 -14.62
N ASN A 179 -8.33 -10.95 -13.70
CA ASN A 179 -9.30 -12.01 -13.95
C ASN A 179 -10.36 -11.56 -14.97
N ILE A 180 -10.83 -10.31 -14.89
CA ILE A 180 -11.78 -9.76 -15.87
C ILE A 180 -11.10 -9.63 -17.24
N TYR A 181 -9.86 -9.19 -17.33
CA TYR A 181 -9.13 -9.05 -18.58
C TYR A 181 -9.11 -10.34 -19.40
N TYR A 182 -8.86 -11.49 -18.75
CA TYR A 182 -8.83 -12.78 -19.44
C TYR A 182 -10.20 -13.39 -19.71
N THR A 183 -11.27 -12.91 -19.09
CA THR A 183 -12.63 -13.43 -19.29
C THR A 183 -13.46 -12.52 -20.19
N ASP A 184 -13.34 -11.23 -20.06
CA ASP A 184 -14.16 -10.24 -20.76
C ASP A 184 -13.50 -8.85 -20.70
N ILE A 185 -12.54 -8.61 -21.58
CA ILE A 185 -11.80 -7.33 -21.63
C ILE A 185 -12.71 -6.12 -21.87
N GLU A 186 -13.84 -6.30 -22.58
CA GLU A 186 -14.76 -5.20 -22.91
C GLU A 186 -15.43 -4.60 -21.65
N LYS A 187 -15.40 -5.32 -20.54
CA LYS A 187 -15.88 -4.81 -19.25
C LYS A 187 -14.90 -3.88 -18.53
N LEU A 188 -13.65 -3.81 -19.00
CA LEU A 188 -12.64 -2.96 -18.39
C LEU A 188 -12.58 -1.61 -19.08
N SER A 189 -12.53 -0.56 -18.27
CA SER A 189 -12.20 0.80 -18.71
C SER A 189 -10.70 0.97 -18.88
N ASP A 190 -10.28 2.02 -19.59
CA ASP A 190 -8.85 2.33 -19.84
C ASP A 190 -8.05 2.47 -18.54
N ASP A 191 -8.64 3.03 -17.48
CA ASP A 191 -8.01 3.15 -16.17
C ASP A 191 -7.81 1.78 -15.49
N GLU A 192 -8.71 0.81 -15.72
CA GLU A 192 -8.60 -0.54 -15.20
C GLU A 192 -7.59 -1.38 -16.00
N ILE A 193 -7.48 -1.17 -17.32
CA ILE A 193 -6.46 -1.80 -18.16
C ILE A 193 -5.03 -1.40 -17.71
N TRP A 194 -4.83 -0.16 -17.25
CA TRP A 194 -3.58 0.24 -16.62
C TRP A 194 -3.17 -0.67 -15.45
N LEU A 195 -4.15 -1.02 -14.60
CA LEU A 195 -3.91 -1.87 -13.44
C LEU A 195 -3.56 -3.31 -13.83
N VAL A 196 -4.18 -3.81 -14.91
CA VAL A 196 -3.84 -5.13 -15.47
C VAL A 196 -2.40 -5.13 -15.98
N ALA A 197 -1.95 -4.09 -16.67
CA ALA A 197 -0.59 -3.98 -17.20
C ALA A 197 0.49 -4.17 -16.13
N LEU A 198 0.23 -3.72 -14.88
CA LEU A 198 1.16 -3.92 -13.76
C LEU A 198 1.37 -5.39 -13.41
N THR A 199 0.42 -6.26 -13.75
CA THR A 199 0.44 -7.70 -13.43
C THR A 199 1.01 -8.58 -14.56
N SER A 200 1.48 -7.98 -15.64
CA SER A 200 2.03 -8.69 -16.80
C SER A 200 3.18 -9.62 -16.41
N ARG A 201 3.24 -10.79 -17.05
CA ARG A 201 4.22 -11.86 -16.73
C ARG A 201 5.37 -11.96 -17.74
N ASN A 202 5.19 -11.38 -18.93
CA ASN A 202 6.17 -11.33 -19.99
C ASN A 202 6.02 -10.04 -20.80
N PHE A 203 7.02 -9.72 -21.64
CA PHE A 203 7.05 -8.45 -22.36
C PHE A 203 6.08 -8.41 -23.53
N VAL A 204 5.73 -9.55 -24.11
CA VAL A 204 4.68 -9.63 -25.14
C VAL A 204 3.34 -9.24 -24.54
N GLU A 205 2.96 -9.87 -23.41
CA GLU A 205 1.73 -9.57 -22.69
C GLU A 205 1.67 -8.09 -22.27
N LEU A 206 2.76 -7.55 -21.71
CA LEU A 206 2.82 -6.13 -21.32
C LEU A 206 2.58 -5.21 -22.50
N ASN A 207 3.22 -5.47 -23.64
CA ASN A 207 3.07 -4.68 -24.85
C ASN A 207 1.65 -4.77 -25.42
N GLU A 208 1.05 -5.96 -25.41
CA GLU A 208 -0.33 -6.19 -25.84
C GLU A 208 -1.32 -5.39 -24.98
N ILE A 209 -1.28 -5.59 -23.65
CA ILE A 209 -2.18 -4.89 -22.73
C ILE A 209 -2.04 -3.36 -22.88
N LEU A 210 -0.82 -2.84 -22.90
CA LEU A 210 -0.59 -1.41 -23.08
C LEU A 210 -1.04 -0.87 -24.45
N SER A 211 -1.20 -1.74 -25.46
CA SER A 211 -1.67 -1.31 -26.79
C SER A 211 -3.11 -0.83 -26.79
N HIS A 212 -3.90 -1.21 -25.80
CA HIS A 212 -5.29 -0.76 -25.66
C HIS A 212 -5.40 0.70 -25.17
N ILE A 213 -4.37 1.21 -24.47
CA ILE A 213 -4.41 2.51 -23.78
C ILE A 213 -3.29 3.47 -24.19
N LEU A 214 -2.23 2.99 -24.81
CA LEU A 214 -1.08 3.80 -25.22
C LEU A 214 -0.79 3.69 -26.71
N ASN A 215 -0.37 4.80 -27.29
CA ASN A 215 0.23 4.78 -28.62
C ASN A 215 1.53 3.99 -28.63
N HIS A 216 2.01 3.62 -29.81
CA HIS A 216 3.20 2.80 -29.98
C HIS A 216 4.45 3.38 -29.32
N ASN A 217 4.65 4.70 -29.38
CA ASN A 217 5.86 5.34 -28.84
C ASN A 217 5.90 5.24 -27.31
N ASP A 218 4.79 5.56 -26.62
CA ASP A 218 4.72 5.58 -25.17
C ASP A 218 4.77 4.17 -24.57
N ARG A 219 4.06 3.18 -25.17
CA ARG A 219 4.19 1.80 -24.71
C ARG A 219 5.59 1.24 -24.90
N SER A 220 6.25 1.62 -26.03
CA SER A 220 7.65 1.22 -26.29
C SER A 220 8.61 1.73 -25.22
N LYS A 221 8.39 2.94 -24.67
CA LYS A 221 9.18 3.47 -23.55
C LYS A 221 9.05 2.59 -22.31
N ILE A 222 7.82 2.23 -21.94
CA ILE A 222 7.55 1.37 -20.78
C ILE A 222 8.18 -0.01 -20.97
N VAL A 223 7.94 -0.65 -22.11
CA VAL A 223 8.46 -1.99 -22.39
C VAL A 223 10.01 -2.01 -22.41
N LYS A 224 10.65 -1.00 -23.02
CA LYS A 224 12.12 -0.85 -22.98
C LYS A 224 12.67 -0.75 -21.56
N GLU A 225 12.04 0.07 -20.72
CA GLU A 225 12.48 0.19 -19.33
C GLU A 225 12.21 -1.09 -18.53
N ALA A 226 11.07 -1.76 -18.74
CA ALA A 226 10.79 -3.06 -18.12
C ALA A 226 11.85 -4.11 -18.50
N ILE A 227 12.24 -4.17 -19.79
CA ILE A 227 13.34 -5.04 -20.26
C ILE A 227 14.66 -4.65 -19.59
N ARG A 228 14.97 -3.36 -19.53
CA ARG A 228 16.19 -2.84 -18.88
C ARG A 228 16.23 -3.25 -17.41
N MET A 229 15.17 -3.02 -16.67
CA MET A 229 15.06 -3.37 -15.26
C MET A 229 15.20 -4.87 -15.04
N SER A 230 14.57 -5.69 -15.89
CA SER A 230 14.65 -7.16 -15.81
C SER A 230 16.03 -7.71 -16.15
N LYS A 231 16.87 -6.98 -16.91
CA LYS A 231 18.26 -7.34 -17.21
C LYS A 231 19.23 -6.95 -16.10
N LEU A 232 18.87 -6.00 -15.25
CA LEU A 232 19.68 -5.65 -14.10
C LEU A 232 19.72 -6.89 -13.19
N LYS A 233 20.94 -7.38 -12.88
CA LYS A 233 21.13 -8.50 -11.96
C LYS A 233 20.82 -8.04 -10.53
N PHE A 234 19.56 -7.76 -10.26
CA PHE A 234 19.12 -7.67 -8.87
C PHE A 234 19.17 -9.09 -8.30
N ASN A 235 19.72 -9.21 -7.13
CA ASN A 235 19.51 -10.42 -6.34
C ASN A 235 18.10 -10.32 -5.73
N LEU A 236 17.09 -10.43 -6.62
CA LEU A 236 15.67 -10.32 -6.27
C LEU A 236 15.28 -11.28 -5.17
N HIS A 237 15.87 -12.45 -5.16
CA HIS A 237 15.59 -13.47 -4.16
C HIS A 237 16.13 -13.03 -2.77
N GLU A 238 17.27 -12.39 -2.71
CA GLU A 238 17.86 -11.87 -1.48
C GLU A 238 17.04 -10.67 -0.98
N TRP A 239 16.67 -9.76 -1.86
CA TRP A 239 15.83 -8.62 -1.54
C TRP A 239 14.40 -9.01 -1.12
N GLU A 240 13.74 -9.94 -1.82
CA GLU A 240 12.44 -10.48 -1.42
C GLU A 240 12.52 -11.20 -0.07
N LYS A 241 13.60 -11.95 0.16
CA LYS A 241 13.84 -12.63 1.43
C LYS A 241 14.05 -11.63 2.55
N GLU A 242 14.87 -10.60 2.37
CA GLU A 242 15.09 -9.56 3.38
C GLU A 242 13.79 -8.83 3.72
N LYS A 243 13.01 -8.44 2.70
CA LYS A 243 11.70 -7.78 2.90
C LYS A 243 10.69 -8.70 3.60
N MET A 244 10.68 -9.99 3.28
CA MET A 244 9.83 -10.98 3.94
C MET A 244 10.30 -11.22 5.39
N ASP A 245 11.59 -11.39 5.62
CA ASP A 245 12.16 -11.56 6.96
C ASP A 245 11.89 -10.35 7.85
N GLU A 246 11.90 -9.13 7.28
CA GLU A 246 11.55 -7.91 8.00
C GLU A 246 10.07 -7.89 8.39
N LEU A 247 9.17 -8.24 7.46
CA LEU A 247 7.74 -8.33 7.74
C LEU A 247 7.41 -9.38 8.81
N VAL A 248 8.04 -10.54 8.73
CA VAL A 248 7.89 -11.61 9.75
C VAL A 248 8.39 -11.14 11.11
N ARG A 249 9.55 -10.47 11.19
CA ARG A 249 10.08 -9.93 12.45
C ARG A 249 9.15 -8.87 13.07
N GLU A 250 8.55 -8.02 12.26
CA GLU A 250 7.60 -7.01 12.74
C GLU A 250 6.33 -7.64 13.27
N GLU A 251 5.82 -8.66 12.57
CA GLU A 251 4.63 -9.39 13.01
C GLU A 251 4.91 -10.14 14.33
N THR A 252 6.05 -10.81 14.43
CA THR A 252 6.46 -11.48 15.67
C THR A 252 6.53 -10.48 16.83
N LYS A 253 7.19 -9.34 16.65
CA LYS A 253 7.25 -8.29 17.68
C LYS A 253 5.87 -7.72 18.05
N ARG A 254 4.94 -7.68 17.11
CA ARG A 254 3.56 -7.25 17.40
C ARG A 254 2.85 -8.26 18.29
N ILE A 255 2.94 -9.54 17.91
CA ILE A 255 2.34 -10.65 18.68
C ILE A 255 2.91 -10.67 20.11
N GLU A 256 4.24 -10.61 20.25
CA GLU A 256 4.91 -10.55 21.55
C GLU A 256 4.44 -9.37 22.42
N ARG A 257 4.26 -8.18 21.81
CA ARG A 257 3.73 -7.00 22.52
C ARG A 257 2.28 -7.19 22.95
N GLU A 258 1.46 -7.77 22.08
CA GLU A 258 0.04 -8.01 22.34
C GLU A 258 -0.15 -9.07 23.42
N GLU A 259 0.64 -10.14 23.37
CA GLU A 259 0.68 -11.16 24.41
C GLU A 259 1.22 -10.60 25.75
N GLY A 260 2.29 -9.80 25.71
CA GLY A 260 2.84 -9.13 26.89
C GLY A 260 1.86 -8.13 27.51
N PHE A 261 1.14 -7.37 26.69
CA PHE A 261 0.09 -6.46 27.16
C PHE A 261 -1.08 -7.23 27.81
N ASN A 262 -1.56 -8.28 27.15
CA ASN A 262 -2.66 -9.09 27.66
C ASN A 262 -2.28 -9.82 28.97
N ALA A 263 -1.05 -10.34 29.04
CA ALA A 263 -0.52 -10.93 30.27
C ALA A 263 -0.40 -9.90 31.39
N GLY A 264 0.04 -8.69 31.10
CA GLY A 264 0.12 -7.59 32.06
C GLY A 264 -1.25 -7.14 32.56
N VAL A 265 -2.25 -7.05 31.69
CA VAL A 265 -3.64 -6.75 32.06
C VAL A 265 -4.22 -7.85 32.96
N GLU A 266 -4.00 -9.12 32.60
CA GLU A 266 -4.47 -10.26 33.40
C GLU A 266 -3.82 -10.29 34.79
N GLN A 267 -2.51 -10.09 34.86
CA GLN A 267 -1.77 -10.04 36.12
C GLN A 267 -2.25 -8.89 37.02
N ASN A 268 -2.44 -7.69 36.44
CA ASN A 268 -2.99 -6.56 37.17
C ASN A 268 -4.43 -6.84 37.66
N THR A 269 -5.25 -7.48 36.84
CA THR A 269 -6.61 -7.86 37.22
C THR A 269 -6.60 -8.84 38.42
N ILE A 270 -5.70 -9.82 38.38
CA ILE A 270 -5.52 -10.77 39.52
C ILE A 270 -5.07 -10.03 40.79
N GLU A 271 -4.16 -9.08 40.68
CA GLU A 271 -3.68 -8.26 41.80
C GLU A 271 -4.79 -7.40 42.38
N VAL A 272 -5.61 -6.78 41.54
CA VAL A 272 -6.81 -6.02 41.98
C VAL A 272 -7.78 -6.94 42.73
N ILE A 273 -8.07 -8.13 42.19
CA ILE A 273 -8.95 -9.10 42.83
C ILE A 273 -8.42 -9.50 44.23
N LYS A 274 -7.13 -9.81 44.36
CA LYS A 274 -6.48 -10.13 45.62
C LYS A 274 -6.63 -9.00 46.63
N ASN A 275 -6.30 -7.78 46.25
CA ASN A 275 -6.46 -6.61 47.10
C ASN A 275 -7.91 -6.36 47.55
N MET A 276 -8.89 -6.62 46.69
CA MET A 276 -10.31 -6.48 47.03
C MET A 276 -10.76 -7.59 48.00
N LEU A 277 -10.28 -8.82 47.81
CA LEU A 277 -10.56 -9.98 48.73
C LEU A 277 -9.95 -9.73 50.12
N GLU A 278 -8.70 -9.24 50.19
CA GLU A 278 -8.04 -8.90 51.47
C GLU A 278 -8.79 -7.77 52.23
N ASN A 279 -9.46 -6.88 51.48
CA ASN A 279 -10.32 -5.84 52.10
C ASN A 279 -11.77 -6.25 52.30
N ASN A 280 -12.07 -7.58 52.25
CA ASN A 280 -13.38 -8.19 52.47
C ASN A 280 -14.48 -7.66 51.52
N ALA A 281 -14.16 -7.36 50.27
CA ALA A 281 -15.16 -7.00 49.26
C ALA A 281 -16.01 -8.23 48.89
N GLU A 282 -17.31 -7.99 48.61
CA GLU A 282 -18.23 -9.05 48.19
C GLU A 282 -17.88 -9.57 46.78
N LEU A 283 -18.03 -10.87 46.54
CA LEU A 283 -17.65 -11.53 45.28
C LEU A 283 -18.41 -10.92 44.10
N GLU A 284 -19.69 -10.61 44.27
CA GLU A 284 -20.52 -9.97 43.24
C GLU A 284 -20.00 -8.59 42.88
N PHE A 285 -19.48 -7.81 43.84
CA PHE A 285 -18.88 -6.50 43.59
C PHE A 285 -17.57 -6.64 42.85
N ILE A 286 -16.70 -7.58 43.25
CA ILE A 286 -15.44 -7.87 42.57
C ILE A 286 -15.71 -8.30 41.12
N SER A 287 -16.66 -9.17 40.86
CA SER A 287 -17.07 -9.60 39.53
C SER A 287 -17.50 -8.43 38.66
N LYS A 288 -18.32 -7.54 39.20
CA LYS A 288 -18.82 -6.36 38.48
C LYS A 288 -17.70 -5.38 38.10
N VAL A 289 -16.69 -5.21 38.96
CA VAL A 289 -15.57 -4.29 38.74
C VAL A 289 -14.54 -4.87 37.79
N THR A 290 -14.25 -6.16 37.89
CA THR A 290 -13.15 -6.80 37.14
C THR A 290 -13.60 -7.50 35.88
N GLY A 291 -14.90 -7.74 35.69
CA GLY A 291 -15.47 -8.51 34.58
C GLY A 291 -15.21 -10.02 34.66
N LYS A 292 -14.57 -10.49 35.75
CA LYS A 292 -14.34 -11.93 35.99
C LYS A 292 -15.56 -12.58 36.59
N THR A 293 -15.75 -13.87 36.28
CA THR A 293 -16.84 -14.65 36.89
C THR A 293 -16.54 -14.96 38.36
N ILE A 294 -17.58 -15.20 39.14
CA ILE A 294 -17.44 -15.58 40.58
C ILE A 294 -16.56 -16.82 40.71
N GLU A 295 -16.72 -17.82 39.84
CA GLU A 295 -15.90 -19.02 39.82
C GLU A 295 -14.41 -18.77 39.59
N GLU A 296 -14.07 -17.80 38.72
CA GLU A 296 -12.68 -17.36 38.49
C GLU A 296 -12.11 -16.67 39.74
N ILE A 297 -12.91 -15.81 40.38
CA ILE A 297 -12.52 -15.10 41.61
C ILE A 297 -12.29 -16.09 42.76
N GLU A 298 -13.17 -17.09 42.97
CA GLU A 298 -13.01 -18.13 43.97
C GLU A 298 -11.75 -18.97 43.74
N LYS A 299 -11.39 -19.26 42.48
CA LYS A 299 -10.11 -19.93 42.16
C LYS A 299 -8.90 -19.09 42.55
N ILE A 300 -8.96 -17.79 42.38
CA ILE A 300 -7.88 -16.89 42.79
C ILE A 300 -7.83 -16.84 44.32
N GLN A 301 -8.96 -16.78 45.01
CA GLN A 301 -9.07 -16.80 46.47
C GLN A 301 -8.47 -18.09 47.09
N ASN A 302 -8.74 -19.23 46.47
CA ASN A 302 -8.21 -20.53 46.96
C ASN A 302 -6.70 -20.71 46.70
N ASN A 303 -6.08 -19.83 45.93
CA ASN A 303 -4.64 -19.84 45.63
C ASN A 303 -3.89 -18.68 46.33
N LEU A 304 -4.57 -17.96 47.25
CA LEU A 304 -3.97 -16.97 48.16
C LEU A 304 -3.43 -17.66 49.40
#